data_5c89c10f84e5a423304500eba574822f
#
_entry.id   5c89c10f84e5a423304500eba574822f
#
_cell.length_a   1.000
_cell.length_b   1.000
_cell.length_c   1.000
_cell.angle_alpha   90.00
_cell.angle_beta   90.00
_cell.angle_gamma   90.00
#
_symmetry.space_group_name_H-M   'P 1'
#
loop_
_entity.id
_entity.type
_entity.pdbx_description
1 polymer ?
#
loop_
_entity_poly.entity_id
_entity_poly.type
_entity_poly.pdbx_seq_one_letter_code
_entity_poly.pdbx_strand_id
1 'polypeptide(L)'
;CLELPHSVGMVTDLDETMALRALVSLRAELKRREHILAGRARDIIELAKVAPEICPPRLMIVVDEFATLVKEIPDFVSGMVDVAQRGRSLGIHLVLATQRPAGSVSDNIVANTPLRIALRVLDSADSSSVIGTSEAASIPAPLRGRAYVRTGPRELACVQTAWANAPLGSGKAAERAFIHPFFATGRQNSKGPDGPAELPVAVETLKKAADGMPEPRKPWLEPLPDLVSLDALNTR
;
A
#
# COMPACT_ATOMS: atom_id res chain seq x y z
N CYS A 1 -1.12 9.29 6.99
CA CYS A 1 -0.21 9.08 5.81
C CYS A 1 0.37 10.39 5.30
N LEU A 2 -0.39 11.50 5.23
CA LEU A 2 0.10 12.80 4.74
C LEU A 2 1.23 13.40 5.58
N GLU A 3 1.37 12.99 6.81
CA GLU A 3 2.45 13.44 7.69
C GLU A 3 3.81 12.81 7.40
N LEU A 4 3.86 11.79 6.57
CA LEU A 4 5.11 11.12 6.20
C LEU A 4 5.87 11.98 5.18
N PRO A 5 7.17 12.24 5.37
CA PRO A 5 7.94 13.15 4.52
C PRO A 5 8.08 12.66 3.08
N HIS A 6 7.90 11.38 2.84
CA HIS A 6 7.92 10.76 1.51
C HIS A 6 6.51 10.59 0.89
N SER A 7 5.46 11.09 1.55
CA SER A 7 4.10 11.07 0.99
C SER A 7 3.96 12.19 -0.04
N VAL A 8 3.63 11.82 -1.27
CA VAL A 8 3.54 12.74 -2.40
C VAL A 8 2.11 13.11 -2.77
N GLY A 9 1.13 12.58 -2.05
CA GLY A 9 -0.28 12.96 -2.16
C GLY A 9 -1.24 11.88 -1.67
N MET A 10 -2.48 12.28 -1.44
CA MET A 10 -3.59 11.42 -1.04
C MET A 10 -4.88 11.97 -1.66
N VAL A 11 -5.70 11.09 -2.18
CA VAL A 11 -7.03 11.40 -2.69
C VAL A 11 -8.04 10.67 -1.79
N THR A 12 -8.93 11.43 -1.14
CA THR A 12 -9.90 10.89 -0.15
C THR A 12 -11.29 10.72 -0.74
N ASP A 13 -11.73 11.68 -1.55
CA ASP A 13 -13.02 11.65 -2.20
C ASP A 13 -12.81 11.36 -3.69
N LEU A 14 -12.74 10.08 -4.03
CA LEU A 14 -12.48 9.65 -5.39
C LEU A 14 -13.79 9.67 -6.18
N ASP A 15 -14.19 10.85 -6.64
CA ASP A 15 -15.16 10.94 -7.71
C ASP A 15 -14.54 10.53 -9.06
N GLU A 16 -15.37 10.30 -10.07
CA GLU A 16 -14.93 9.89 -11.39
C GLU A 16 -13.88 10.83 -11.98
N THR A 17 -14.07 12.14 -11.81
CA THR A 17 -13.18 13.18 -12.34
C THR A 17 -11.80 13.13 -11.70
N MET A 18 -11.74 13.00 -10.37
CA MET A 18 -10.47 12.91 -9.63
C MET A 18 -9.74 11.60 -9.93
N ALA A 19 -10.47 10.49 -10.05
CA ALA A 19 -9.91 9.20 -10.43
C ALA A 19 -9.27 9.25 -11.82
N LEU A 20 -9.97 9.79 -12.82
CA LEU A 20 -9.45 9.94 -14.18
C LEU A 20 -8.22 10.87 -14.22
N ARG A 21 -8.23 11.97 -13.47
CA ARG A 21 -7.06 12.87 -13.34
C ARG A 21 -5.86 12.16 -12.73
N ALA A 22 -6.07 11.39 -11.65
CA ALA A 22 -5.01 10.60 -11.03
C ALA A 22 -4.42 9.60 -12.04
N LEU A 23 -5.27 8.93 -12.82
CA LEU A 23 -4.83 7.98 -13.84
C LEU A 23 -4.01 8.66 -14.96
N VAL A 24 -4.45 9.83 -15.44
CA VAL A 24 -3.69 10.63 -16.43
C VAL A 24 -2.33 11.01 -15.88
N SER A 25 -2.26 11.46 -14.64
CA SER A 25 -1.01 11.82 -13.97
C SER A 25 -0.06 10.62 -13.82
N LEU A 26 -0.59 9.46 -13.45
CA LEU A 26 0.20 8.22 -13.35
C LEU A 26 0.71 7.74 -14.71
N ARG A 27 -0.09 7.84 -15.76
CA ARG A 27 0.35 7.55 -17.12
C ARG A 27 1.45 8.52 -17.59
N ALA A 28 1.36 9.79 -17.22
CA ALA A 28 2.40 10.78 -17.50
C ALA A 28 3.71 10.43 -16.76
N GLU A 29 3.61 10.01 -15.49
CA GLU A 29 4.78 9.58 -14.71
C GLU A 29 5.42 8.30 -15.28
N LEU A 30 4.62 7.33 -15.76
CA LEU A 30 5.13 6.16 -16.48
C LEU A 30 5.97 6.60 -17.69
N LYS A 31 5.40 7.45 -18.55
CA LYS A 31 6.11 7.98 -19.75
C LYS A 31 7.39 8.72 -19.37
N ARG A 32 7.35 9.55 -18.33
CA ARG A 32 8.54 10.26 -17.85
C ARG A 32 9.65 9.28 -17.45
N ARG A 33 9.31 8.22 -16.71
CA ARG A 33 10.28 7.20 -16.29
C ARG A 33 10.82 6.41 -17.47
N GLU A 34 9.97 6.07 -18.45
CA GLU A 34 10.39 5.43 -19.69
C GLU A 34 11.43 6.28 -20.43
N HIS A 35 11.23 7.59 -20.54
CA HIS A 35 12.19 8.51 -21.15
C HIS A 35 13.52 8.58 -20.39
N ILE A 36 13.49 8.53 -19.07
CA ILE A 36 14.71 8.52 -18.25
C ILE A 36 15.50 7.23 -18.48
N LEU A 37 14.83 6.09 -18.60
CA LEU A 37 15.49 4.81 -18.86
C LEU A 37 15.98 4.66 -20.30
N ALA A 38 15.31 5.31 -21.26
CA ALA A 38 15.58 5.14 -22.69
C ALA A 38 17.05 5.37 -23.04
N GLY A 39 17.70 4.37 -23.62
CA GLY A 39 19.10 4.41 -24.02
C GLY A 39 20.11 4.34 -22.86
N ARG A 40 19.68 4.17 -21.62
CA ARG A 40 20.55 4.15 -20.44
C ARG A 40 20.49 2.83 -19.67
N ALA A 41 19.28 2.32 -19.41
CA ALA A 41 19.09 1.12 -18.61
C ALA A 41 17.79 0.41 -19.03
N ARG A 42 17.72 -0.89 -18.79
CA ARG A 42 16.52 -1.71 -19.03
C ARG A 42 15.45 -1.57 -17.94
N ASP A 43 15.87 -1.23 -16.72
CA ASP A 43 14.99 -1.09 -15.57
C ASP A 43 15.57 -0.11 -14.53
N ILE A 44 14.74 0.24 -13.53
CA ILE A 44 15.11 1.17 -12.46
C ILE A 44 16.26 0.65 -11.59
N ILE A 45 16.44 -0.67 -11.48
CA ILE A 45 17.49 -1.28 -10.64
C ILE A 45 18.85 -1.10 -11.32
N GLU A 46 18.89 -1.27 -12.62
CA GLU A 46 20.08 -1.02 -13.42
C GLU A 46 20.40 0.47 -13.48
N LEU A 47 19.38 1.31 -13.67
CA LEU A 47 19.55 2.77 -13.69
C LEU A 47 20.16 3.29 -12.37
N ALA A 48 19.69 2.77 -11.23
CA ALA A 48 20.23 3.14 -9.92
C ALA A 48 21.72 2.80 -9.74
N LYS A 49 22.26 1.89 -10.55
CA LYS A 49 23.69 1.51 -10.53
C LYS A 49 24.51 2.35 -11.49
N VAL A 50 23.99 2.66 -12.69
CA VAL A 50 24.74 3.31 -13.76
C VAL A 50 24.60 4.83 -13.79
N ALA A 51 23.49 5.35 -13.27
CA ALA A 51 23.20 6.79 -13.23
C ALA A 51 22.30 7.12 -12.00
N PRO A 52 22.79 6.95 -10.77
CA PRO A 52 22.01 7.13 -9.54
C PRO A 52 21.47 8.57 -9.39
N GLU A 53 22.14 9.57 -9.92
CA GLU A 53 21.79 11.00 -9.81
C GLU A 53 20.49 11.35 -10.55
N ILE A 54 20.15 10.61 -11.61
CA ILE A 54 18.91 10.81 -12.37
C ILE A 54 17.85 9.74 -12.06
N CYS A 55 18.20 8.75 -11.24
CA CYS A 55 17.31 7.65 -10.94
C CYS A 55 16.12 8.12 -10.09
N PRO A 56 14.88 8.04 -10.58
CA PRO A 56 13.73 8.43 -9.81
C PRO A 56 13.51 7.49 -8.62
N PRO A 57 13.04 7.99 -7.47
CA PRO A 57 12.69 7.13 -6.34
C PRO A 57 11.56 6.19 -6.73
N ARG A 58 11.47 5.05 -6.02
CA ARG A 58 10.34 4.14 -6.20
C ARG A 58 9.04 4.81 -5.76
N LEU A 59 7.98 4.62 -6.53
CA LEU A 59 6.64 5.12 -6.23
C LEU A 59 5.77 3.94 -5.80
N MET A 60 5.21 4.04 -4.60
CA MET A 60 4.20 3.09 -4.11
C MET A 60 2.83 3.78 -4.16
N ILE A 61 1.88 3.13 -4.80
CA ILE A 61 0.50 3.58 -4.92
C ILE A 61 -0.34 2.61 -4.10
N VAL A 62 -1.07 3.12 -3.13
CA VAL A 62 -1.98 2.32 -2.29
C VAL A 62 -3.41 2.72 -2.62
N VAL A 63 -4.21 1.74 -3.02
CA VAL A 63 -5.65 1.89 -3.26
C VAL A 63 -6.37 1.12 -2.16
N ASP A 64 -7.01 1.85 -1.25
CA ASP A 64 -7.84 1.29 -0.21
C ASP A 64 -9.27 1.11 -0.73
N GLU A 65 -9.93 0.04 -0.29
CA GLU A 65 -11.29 -0.38 -0.70
C GLU A 65 -11.47 -0.42 -2.24
N PHE A 66 -10.53 -1.12 -2.90
CA PHE A 66 -10.51 -1.30 -4.35
C PHE A 66 -11.83 -1.86 -4.93
N ALA A 67 -12.56 -2.69 -4.16
CA ALA A 67 -13.82 -3.27 -4.62
C ALA A 67 -14.91 -2.22 -4.94
N THR A 68 -14.92 -1.10 -4.25
CA THR A 68 -15.82 0.02 -4.53
C THR A 68 -15.48 0.66 -5.87
N LEU A 69 -14.19 0.92 -6.11
CA LEU A 69 -13.71 1.52 -7.36
C LEU A 69 -13.97 0.66 -8.59
N VAL A 70 -13.89 -0.66 -8.47
CA VAL A 70 -14.23 -1.59 -9.57
C VAL A 70 -15.66 -1.38 -10.06
N LYS A 71 -16.59 -1.09 -9.15
CA LYS A 71 -18.02 -0.91 -9.47
C LYS A 71 -18.33 0.48 -9.98
N GLU A 72 -17.74 1.50 -9.35
CA GLU A 72 -18.05 2.90 -9.61
C GLU A 72 -17.27 3.45 -10.81
N ILE A 73 -16.01 3.05 -10.99
CA ILE A 73 -15.13 3.62 -12.01
C ILE A 73 -14.32 2.49 -12.70
N PRO A 74 -14.96 1.67 -13.56
CA PRO A 74 -14.29 0.53 -14.22
C PRO A 74 -13.07 0.94 -15.06
N ASP A 75 -13.10 2.11 -15.70
CA ASP A 75 -12.00 2.64 -16.51
C ASP A 75 -10.75 2.96 -15.69
N PHE A 76 -10.94 3.42 -14.46
CA PHE A 76 -9.84 3.61 -13.52
C PHE A 76 -9.13 2.29 -13.22
N VAL A 77 -9.89 1.23 -13.00
CA VAL A 77 -9.35 -0.10 -12.71
C VAL A 77 -8.54 -0.64 -13.87
N SER A 78 -9.08 -0.54 -15.09
CA SER A 78 -8.37 -0.94 -16.31
C SER A 78 -7.03 -0.21 -16.45
N GLY A 79 -7.04 1.10 -16.18
CA GLY A 79 -5.85 1.92 -16.20
C GLY A 79 -4.84 1.58 -15.11
N MET A 80 -5.29 1.20 -13.92
CA MET A 80 -4.41 0.77 -12.82
C MET A 80 -3.75 -0.58 -13.11
N VAL A 81 -4.43 -1.49 -13.80
CA VAL A 81 -3.82 -2.74 -14.28
C VAL A 81 -2.70 -2.45 -15.29
N ASP A 82 -2.89 -1.52 -16.23
CA ASP A 82 -1.83 -1.07 -17.16
C ASP A 82 -0.63 -0.48 -16.39
N VAL A 83 -0.89 0.36 -15.39
CA VAL A 83 0.15 0.89 -14.50
C VAL A 83 0.92 -0.22 -13.79
N ALA A 84 0.22 -1.25 -13.29
CA ALA A 84 0.84 -2.37 -12.61
C ALA A 84 1.74 -3.21 -13.53
N GLN A 85 1.28 -3.47 -14.76
CA GLN A 85 2.04 -4.25 -15.74
C GLN A 85 3.34 -3.56 -16.14
N ARG A 86 3.29 -2.28 -16.47
CA ARG A 86 4.44 -1.48 -16.94
C ARG A 86 5.30 -0.95 -15.80
N GLY A 87 4.70 -0.73 -14.65
CA GLY A 87 5.33 -0.06 -13.50
C GLY A 87 6.51 -0.81 -12.90
N ARG A 88 6.53 -2.15 -12.98
CA ARG A 88 7.55 -2.99 -12.35
C ARG A 88 8.98 -2.60 -12.74
N SER A 89 9.26 -2.49 -14.03
CA SER A 89 10.58 -2.08 -14.55
C SER A 89 10.89 -0.61 -14.28
N LEU A 90 9.85 0.20 -14.10
CA LEU A 90 9.93 1.64 -13.87
C LEU A 90 9.96 2.03 -12.37
N GLY A 91 9.92 1.03 -11.48
CA GLY A 91 9.92 1.26 -10.02
C GLY A 91 8.59 1.82 -9.49
N ILE A 92 7.48 1.52 -10.16
CA ILE A 92 6.13 1.84 -9.67
C ILE A 92 5.49 0.56 -9.15
N HIS A 93 5.02 0.59 -7.92
CA HIS A 93 4.42 -0.54 -7.22
C HIS A 93 3.00 -0.19 -6.81
N LEU A 94 2.08 -1.14 -7.00
CA LEU A 94 0.67 -0.99 -6.69
C LEU A 94 0.30 -1.94 -5.54
N VAL A 95 -0.37 -1.39 -4.53
CA VAL A 95 -0.99 -2.13 -3.44
C VAL A 95 -2.50 -1.93 -3.52
N LEU A 96 -3.23 -3.01 -3.73
CA LEU A 96 -4.69 -3.02 -3.78
C LEU A 96 -5.21 -3.66 -2.50
N ALA A 97 -6.00 -2.94 -1.72
CA ALA A 97 -6.64 -3.45 -0.52
C ALA A 97 -8.17 -3.47 -0.69
N THR A 98 -8.82 -4.49 -0.15
CA THR A 98 -10.28 -4.57 -0.13
C THR A 98 -10.75 -5.46 1.00
N GLN A 99 -11.93 -5.16 1.53
CA GLN A 99 -12.63 -6.00 2.49
C GLN A 99 -13.57 -7.02 1.81
N ARG A 100 -13.84 -6.85 0.50
CA ARG A 100 -14.74 -7.70 -0.30
C ARG A 100 -14.05 -8.16 -1.58
N PRO A 101 -13.13 -9.12 -1.50
CA PRO A 101 -12.37 -9.57 -2.66
C PRO A 101 -13.22 -10.37 -3.66
N ALA A 102 -14.22 -11.12 -3.19
CA ALA A 102 -15.08 -11.90 -4.07
C ALA A 102 -15.84 -11.02 -5.06
N GLY A 103 -15.69 -11.31 -6.36
CA GLY A 103 -16.32 -10.58 -7.46
C GLY A 103 -15.67 -9.24 -7.84
N SER A 104 -14.68 -8.76 -7.09
CA SER A 104 -13.91 -7.55 -7.42
C SER A 104 -12.51 -7.84 -7.97
N VAL A 105 -11.97 -9.01 -7.68
CA VAL A 105 -10.66 -9.46 -8.14
C VAL A 105 -10.82 -10.26 -9.44
N SER A 106 -10.56 -9.61 -10.57
CA SER A 106 -10.60 -10.28 -11.89
C SER A 106 -9.34 -11.10 -12.15
N ASP A 107 -9.42 -12.06 -13.10
CA ASP A 107 -8.27 -12.86 -13.52
C ASP A 107 -7.09 -12.00 -13.99
N ASN A 108 -7.37 -10.86 -14.61
CA ASN A 108 -6.33 -9.89 -15.01
C ASN A 108 -5.59 -9.30 -13.79
N ILE A 109 -6.29 -8.99 -12.73
CA ILE A 109 -5.68 -8.49 -11.48
C ILE A 109 -4.84 -9.61 -10.86
N VAL A 110 -5.38 -10.82 -10.77
CA VAL A 110 -4.66 -11.99 -10.24
C VAL A 110 -3.36 -12.26 -11.02
N ALA A 111 -3.43 -12.22 -12.35
CA ALA A 111 -2.26 -12.45 -13.21
C ALA A 111 -1.15 -11.43 -13.02
N ASN A 112 -1.49 -10.18 -12.66
CA ASN A 112 -0.54 -9.07 -12.52
C ASN A 112 -0.16 -8.76 -11.06
N THR A 113 -0.75 -9.48 -10.09
CA THR A 113 -0.45 -9.35 -8.66
C THR A 113 0.10 -10.67 -8.10
N PRO A 114 1.39 -10.97 -8.33
CA PRO A 114 2.01 -12.21 -7.86
C PRO A 114 2.06 -12.32 -6.34
N LEU A 115 2.23 -11.21 -5.63
CA LEU A 115 2.18 -11.16 -4.17
C LEU A 115 0.75 -10.88 -3.72
N ARG A 116 0.16 -11.84 -3.01
CA ARG A 116 -1.21 -11.73 -2.49
C ARG A 116 -1.24 -12.08 -1.02
N ILE A 117 -1.95 -11.27 -0.23
CA ILE A 117 -2.01 -11.39 1.21
C ILE A 117 -3.47 -11.45 1.62
N ALA A 118 -3.88 -12.50 2.32
CA ALA A 118 -5.20 -12.61 2.91
C ALA A 118 -5.07 -12.65 4.44
N LEU A 119 -5.57 -11.61 5.10
CA LEU A 119 -5.88 -11.63 6.52
C LEU A 119 -7.09 -12.51 6.76
N ARG A 120 -7.50 -12.67 8.03
CA ARG A 120 -8.71 -13.42 8.35
C ARG A 120 -9.92 -12.84 7.60
N VAL A 121 -10.59 -13.67 6.85
CA VAL A 121 -11.90 -13.42 6.20
C VAL A 121 -12.98 -14.31 6.83
N LEU A 122 -14.24 -14.02 6.57
CA LEU A 122 -15.35 -14.80 7.11
C LEU A 122 -15.76 -15.93 6.15
N ASP A 123 -15.60 -15.72 4.85
CA ASP A 123 -16.02 -16.64 3.81
C ASP A 123 -14.82 -17.30 3.11
N SER A 124 -14.96 -18.58 2.82
CA SER A 124 -13.96 -19.34 2.05
C SER A 124 -13.85 -18.86 0.60
N ALA A 125 -14.91 -18.29 0.02
CA ALA A 125 -14.88 -17.70 -1.31
C ALA A 125 -13.98 -16.44 -1.35
N ASP A 126 -14.05 -15.60 -0.31
CA ASP A 126 -13.16 -14.44 -0.17
C ASP A 126 -11.69 -14.88 -0.09
N SER A 127 -11.41 -15.89 0.73
CA SER A 127 -10.06 -16.46 0.83
C SER A 127 -9.58 -16.98 -0.52
N SER A 128 -10.41 -17.76 -1.19
CA SER A 128 -10.07 -18.38 -2.48
C SER A 128 -9.85 -17.34 -3.58
N SER A 129 -10.62 -16.25 -3.58
CA SER A 129 -10.45 -15.14 -4.54
C SER A 129 -9.09 -14.45 -4.42
N VAL A 130 -8.50 -14.37 -3.22
CA VAL A 130 -7.21 -13.72 -3.00
C VAL A 130 -6.06 -14.70 -3.13
N ILE A 131 -6.07 -15.78 -2.34
CA ILE A 131 -4.93 -16.69 -2.23
C ILE A 131 -5.13 -18.03 -2.91
N GLY A 132 -6.28 -18.25 -3.58
CA GLY A 132 -6.60 -19.48 -4.30
C GLY A 132 -6.91 -20.69 -3.42
N THR A 133 -7.09 -20.47 -2.11
CA THR A 133 -7.39 -21.53 -1.12
C THR A 133 -8.24 -20.97 0.01
N SER A 134 -8.84 -21.83 0.84
CA SER A 134 -9.77 -21.44 1.92
C SER A 134 -9.10 -21.13 3.26
N GLU A 135 -7.79 -21.24 3.37
CA GLU A 135 -7.06 -21.20 4.65
C GLU A 135 -7.25 -19.89 5.43
N ALA A 136 -7.40 -18.74 4.76
CA ALA A 136 -7.60 -17.48 5.47
C ALA A 136 -8.94 -17.41 6.21
N ALA A 137 -9.97 -18.16 5.77
CA ALA A 137 -11.24 -18.28 6.49
C ALA A 137 -11.11 -19.12 7.76
N SER A 138 -10.10 -19.99 7.84
CA SER A 138 -9.84 -20.84 8.99
C SER A 138 -8.99 -20.16 10.08
N ILE A 139 -8.54 -18.92 9.89
CA ILE A 139 -7.77 -18.19 10.89
C ILE A 139 -8.65 -17.91 12.11
N PRO A 140 -8.27 -18.35 13.32
CA PRO A 140 -9.04 -18.10 14.56
C PRO A 140 -9.16 -16.60 14.85
N ALA A 141 -10.34 -16.16 15.28
CA ALA A 141 -10.63 -14.75 15.56
C ALA A 141 -9.66 -14.06 16.58
N PRO A 142 -9.15 -14.76 17.61
CA PRO A 142 -8.19 -14.16 18.54
C PRO A 142 -6.81 -13.86 17.92
N LEU A 143 -6.45 -14.51 16.80
CA LEU A 143 -5.16 -14.34 16.13
C LEU A 143 -5.15 -13.12 15.18
N ARG A 144 -5.27 -11.92 15.77
CA ARG A 144 -5.23 -10.67 15.01
C ARG A 144 -3.88 -10.52 14.29
N GLY A 145 -3.92 -10.06 13.03
CA GLY A 145 -2.72 -9.89 12.21
C GLY A 145 -2.15 -11.20 11.64
N ARG A 146 -2.79 -12.36 11.92
CA ARG A 146 -2.45 -13.58 11.20
C ARG A 146 -2.90 -13.49 9.75
N ALA A 147 -2.03 -13.90 8.82
CA ALA A 147 -2.31 -13.82 7.40
C ALA A 147 -1.68 -15.00 6.65
N TYR A 148 -2.20 -15.24 5.47
CA TYR A 148 -1.56 -16.08 4.46
C TYR A 148 -1.01 -15.22 3.33
N VAL A 149 0.22 -15.50 2.93
CA VAL A 149 0.92 -14.80 1.85
C VAL A 149 1.19 -15.80 0.73
N ARG A 150 0.71 -15.49 -0.46
CA ARG A 150 1.00 -16.22 -1.68
C ARG A 150 1.98 -15.43 -2.53
N THR A 151 3.11 -16.02 -2.87
CA THR A 151 4.16 -15.44 -3.72
C THR A 151 4.26 -16.11 -5.09
N GLY A 152 3.64 -17.27 -5.23
CA GLY A 152 3.64 -18.05 -6.46
C GLY A 152 2.57 -19.14 -6.46
N PRO A 153 2.46 -19.94 -7.54
CA PRO A 153 1.42 -20.97 -7.68
C PRO A 153 1.42 -22.02 -6.56
N ARG A 154 2.61 -22.37 -6.04
CA ARG A 154 2.81 -23.41 -5.00
C ARG A 154 3.32 -22.84 -3.67
N GLU A 155 3.51 -21.54 -3.58
CA GLU A 155 4.10 -20.90 -2.41
C GLU A 155 3.02 -20.19 -1.60
N LEU A 156 2.61 -20.79 -0.50
CA LEU A 156 1.68 -20.23 0.47
C LEU A 156 2.31 -20.31 1.85
N ALA A 157 2.54 -19.16 2.48
CA ALA A 157 3.12 -19.06 3.80
C ALA A 157 2.14 -18.45 4.79
N CYS A 158 2.04 -19.03 5.98
CA CYS A 158 1.33 -18.42 7.10
C CYS A 158 2.28 -17.46 7.83
N VAL A 159 1.86 -16.22 8.03
CA VAL A 159 2.67 -15.17 8.63
C VAL A 159 1.91 -14.46 9.76
N GLN A 160 2.66 -13.82 10.64
CA GLN A 160 2.14 -12.88 11.61
C GLN A 160 2.60 -11.47 11.22
N THR A 161 1.65 -10.58 10.95
CA THR A 161 1.98 -9.18 10.65
C THR A 161 2.40 -8.44 11.92
N ALA A 162 3.22 -7.42 11.76
CA ALA A 162 3.51 -6.48 12.84
C ALA A 162 2.25 -5.68 13.20
N TRP A 163 2.18 -5.25 14.44
CA TRP A 163 1.14 -4.36 14.93
C TRP A 163 1.65 -2.91 14.90
N ALA A 164 1.30 -2.18 13.84
CA ALA A 164 1.82 -0.84 13.58
C ALA A 164 1.46 0.21 14.66
N ASN A 165 0.43 -0.04 15.46
CA ASN A 165 0.01 0.87 16.55
C ASN A 165 0.24 0.26 17.93
N ALA A 166 1.25 -0.60 18.05
CA ALA A 166 1.65 -1.18 19.34
C ALA A 166 2.18 -0.09 20.29
N PRO A 167 1.97 -0.22 21.60
CA PRO A 167 2.64 0.63 22.57
C PRO A 167 4.15 0.41 22.53
N LEU A 168 4.92 1.49 22.63
CA LEU A 168 6.38 1.45 22.67
C LEU A 168 6.87 0.53 23.77
N GLY A 169 7.77 -0.41 23.43
CA GLY A 169 8.29 -1.38 24.39
C GLY A 169 7.45 -2.64 24.58
N SER A 170 6.33 -2.79 23.86
CA SER A 170 5.50 -4.01 23.92
C SER A 170 6.27 -5.28 23.53
N GLY A 171 7.26 -5.18 22.65
CA GLY A 171 8.13 -6.30 22.28
C GLY A 171 8.97 -6.87 23.41
N LYS A 172 9.33 -6.04 24.42
CA LYS A 172 10.05 -6.51 25.61
C LYS A 172 9.15 -7.24 26.61
N ALA A 173 7.84 -6.98 26.57
CA ALA A 173 6.87 -7.67 27.41
C ALA A 173 6.53 -9.08 26.91
N ALA A 174 6.73 -9.35 25.63
CA ALA A 174 6.49 -10.69 25.05
C ALA A 174 7.50 -11.75 25.50
N GLU A 175 8.66 -11.34 26.04
CA GLU A 175 9.68 -12.26 26.58
C GLU A 175 9.37 -12.75 28.01
N ARG A 176 8.34 -12.20 28.66
CA ARG A 176 7.94 -12.66 29.98
C ARG A 176 7.01 -13.86 29.86
N ALA A 177 7.51 -15.03 30.19
CA ALA A 177 6.66 -16.19 30.42
C ALA A 177 5.76 -15.94 31.65
N PHE A 178 4.45 -15.83 31.42
CA PHE A 178 3.48 -15.76 32.51
C PHE A 178 3.07 -17.17 32.90
N ILE A 179 3.41 -17.57 34.13
CA ILE A 179 2.95 -18.84 34.72
C ILE A 179 1.61 -18.53 35.39
N HIS A 180 0.51 -19.00 34.81
CA HIS A 180 -0.79 -18.93 35.45
C HIS A 180 -1.04 -20.18 36.31
N PRO A 181 -1.46 -20.04 37.56
CA PRO A 181 -1.93 -21.20 38.36
C PRO A 181 -3.12 -21.84 37.64
N PHE A 182 -3.10 -23.16 37.49
CA PHE A 182 -4.13 -23.94 36.79
C PHE A 182 -5.57 -23.65 37.26
N PHE A 183 -5.75 -23.27 38.51
CA PHE A 183 -7.05 -22.98 39.16
C PHE A 183 -7.36 -21.48 39.30
N ALA A 184 -6.62 -20.57 38.66
CA ALA A 184 -6.93 -19.14 38.72
C ALA A 184 -8.19 -18.83 37.91
N THR A 185 -9.32 -18.64 38.57
CA THR A 185 -10.62 -18.27 37.96
C THR A 185 -10.77 -16.78 37.69
N GLY A 186 -9.76 -15.97 37.97
CA GLY A 186 -9.75 -14.53 37.74
C GLY A 186 -9.04 -14.18 36.44
N ARG A 187 -9.74 -13.54 35.47
CA ARG A 187 -9.11 -12.81 34.38
C ARG A 187 -8.29 -11.68 35.03
N GLN A 188 -7.00 -11.90 35.23
CA GLN A 188 -6.13 -10.76 35.46
C GLN A 188 -6.10 -9.95 34.16
N ASN A 189 -6.76 -8.80 34.16
CA ASN A 189 -6.50 -7.76 33.17
C ASN A 189 -5.04 -7.34 33.36
N SER A 190 -4.12 -8.01 32.67
CA SER A 190 -2.81 -7.44 32.44
C SER A 190 -3.06 -6.15 31.67
N LYS A 191 -2.96 -5.00 32.36
CA LYS A 191 -2.82 -3.72 31.67
C LYS A 191 -1.70 -3.93 30.66
N GLY A 192 -2.00 -3.79 29.39
CA GLY A 192 -0.98 -3.78 28.37
C GLY A 192 0.06 -2.71 28.68
N PRO A 193 1.24 -2.76 28.11
CA PRO A 193 2.26 -1.76 28.36
C PRO A 193 1.69 -0.36 28.12
N ASP A 194 1.70 0.48 29.18
CA ASP A 194 1.36 1.90 29.10
C ASP A 194 2.53 2.62 28.43
N GLY A 195 2.40 2.95 27.17
CA GLY A 195 3.40 3.71 26.42
C GLY A 195 2.76 4.43 25.24
N PRO A 196 3.41 5.46 24.68
CA PRO A 196 2.96 6.08 23.45
C PRO A 196 2.94 5.02 22.33
N ALA A 197 2.00 5.13 21.39
CA ALA A 197 1.95 4.25 20.24
C ALA A 197 3.22 4.39 19.38
N GLU A 198 3.71 3.28 18.82
CA GLU A 198 4.93 3.27 18.00
C GLU A 198 4.80 4.11 16.72
N LEU A 199 3.62 4.13 16.10
CA LEU A 199 3.40 4.80 14.82
C LEU A 199 3.67 6.32 14.86
N PRO A 200 3.16 7.11 15.82
CA PRO A 200 3.48 8.53 15.93
C PRO A 200 4.99 8.78 16.12
N VAL A 201 5.65 7.96 16.92
CA VAL A 201 7.09 8.08 17.16
C VAL A 201 7.90 7.76 15.91
N ALA A 202 7.49 6.74 15.15
CA ALA A 202 8.11 6.42 13.87
C ALA A 202 7.92 7.56 12.86
N VAL A 203 6.74 8.17 12.77
CA VAL A 203 6.46 9.33 11.90
C VAL A 203 7.37 10.51 12.26
N GLU A 204 7.47 10.86 13.53
CA GLU A 204 8.34 11.95 13.99
C GLU A 204 9.84 11.66 13.73
N THR A 205 10.25 10.42 13.87
CA THR A 205 11.62 9.99 13.56
C THR A 205 11.91 10.13 12.06
N LEU A 206 10.95 9.75 11.20
CA LEU A 206 11.09 9.90 9.76
C LEU A 206 11.10 11.38 9.34
N LYS A 207 10.27 12.23 9.96
CA LYS A 207 10.31 13.68 9.71
C LYS A 207 11.69 14.27 10.03
N LYS A 208 12.24 13.93 11.19
CA LYS A 208 13.59 14.37 11.58
C LYS A 208 14.69 13.86 10.65
N ALA A 209 14.57 12.63 10.19
CA ALA A 209 15.53 12.04 9.25
C ALA A 209 15.45 12.67 7.85
N ALA A 210 14.32 13.21 7.47
CA ALA A 210 14.10 13.88 6.19
C ALA A 210 14.45 15.39 6.23
N ASP A 211 14.80 15.92 7.40
CA ASP A 211 15.16 17.33 7.53
C ASP A 211 16.37 17.67 6.65
N GLY A 212 16.24 18.73 5.84
CA GLY A 212 17.25 19.12 4.86
C GLY A 212 17.28 18.28 3.57
N MET A 213 16.43 17.25 3.42
CA MET A 213 16.32 16.53 2.16
C MET A 213 15.42 17.29 1.17
N PRO A 214 15.68 17.17 -0.16
CA PRO A 214 14.80 17.77 -1.15
C PRO A 214 13.41 17.14 -1.10
N GLU A 215 12.37 17.96 -1.29
CA GLU A 215 11.00 17.45 -1.37
C GLU A 215 10.83 16.44 -2.53
N PRO A 216 10.12 15.33 -2.29
CA PRO A 216 9.88 14.37 -3.34
C PRO A 216 8.96 14.97 -4.42
N ARG A 217 9.25 14.65 -5.68
CA ARG A 217 8.41 15.07 -6.80
C ARG A 217 6.99 14.51 -6.65
N LYS A 218 6.00 15.38 -6.70
CA LYS A 218 4.58 15.00 -6.75
C LYS A 218 4.22 14.52 -8.17
N PRO A 219 3.72 13.30 -8.37
CA PRO A 219 3.37 12.79 -9.71
C PRO A 219 2.06 13.35 -10.24
N TRP A 220 1.18 13.86 -9.38
CA TRP A 220 -0.10 14.45 -9.75
C TRP A 220 -0.17 15.94 -9.48
N LEU A 221 -1.02 16.59 -10.26
CA LEU A 221 -1.32 18.00 -10.12
C LEU A 221 -2.38 18.19 -9.02
N GLU A 222 -2.29 19.30 -8.32
CA GLU A 222 -3.30 19.70 -7.36
C GLU A 222 -4.68 19.88 -8.03
N PRO A 223 -5.78 19.80 -7.27
CA PRO A 223 -7.11 20.08 -7.79
C PRO A 223 -7.13 21.43 -8.52
N LEU A 224 -7.95 21.54 -9.58
CA LEU A 224 -8.13 22.82 -10.24
C LEU A 224 -8.82 23.78 -9.26
N PRO A 225 -8.42 25.06 -9.22
CA PRO A 225 -9.12 26.06 -8.43
C PRO A 225 -10.54 26.27 -9.01
N ASP A 226 -11.50 26.56 -8.14
CA ASP A 226 -12.90 26.80 -8.55
C ASP A 226 -13.05 27.97 -9.54
N LEU A 227 -12.10 28.90 -9.53
CA LEU A 227 -12.03 30.07 -10.40
C LEU A 227 -10.62 30.21 -10.98
N VAL A 228 -10.52 30.23 -12.30
CA VAL A 228 -9.27 30.54 -13.02
C VAL A 228 -9.52 31.84 -13.81
N SER A 229 -8.73 32.88 -13.54
CA SER A 229 -8.79 34.12 -14.32
C SER A 229 -8.21 33.91 -15.72
N LEU A 230 -8.77 34.61 -16.73
CA LEU A 230 -8.25 34.55 -18.09
C LEU A 230 -6.76 34.99 -18.19
N ASP A 231 -6.34 35.93 -17.32
CA ASP A 231 -4.97 36.41 -17.26
C ASP A 231 -3.99 35.30 -16.79
N ALA A 232 -4.44 34.41 -15.93
CA ALA A 232 -3.64 33.26 -15.49
C ALA A 232 -3.42 32.21 -16.60
N LEU A 233 -4.27 32.18 -17.64
CA LEU A 233 -4.15 31.29 -18.78
C LEU A 233 -3.23 31.86 -19.88
N ASN A 234 -3.00 33.16 -19.91
CA ASN A 234 -2.18 33.85 -20.91
C ASN A 234 -0.70 33.98 -20.54
N THR A 235 -0.29 33.46 -19.37
CA THR A 235 1.10 33.54 -18.84
C THR A 235 1.93 32.29 -19.17
N ARG A 236 1.74 31.69 -20.36
CA ARG A 236 2.60 30.61 -20.88
C ARG A 236 3.20 30.97 -22.22
#